data_95f4143a406026b5707e2ef7d43dfa85
#
_entry.id   95f4143a406026b5707e2ef7d43dfa85
#
_cell.length_a   1.000
_cell.length_b   1.000
_cell.length_c   1.000
_cell.angle_alpha   90.00
_cell.angle_beta   90.00
_cell.angle_gamma   90.00
#
_symmetry.space_group_name_H-M   'P 1'
#
loop_
_entity.id
_entity.type
_entity.pdbx_description
1 polymer ?
#
loop_
_entity_poly.entity_id
_entity_poly.type
_entity_poly.pdbx_seq_one_letter_code
_entity_poly.pdbx_strand_id
1 'polypeptide(L)'
;FTLPPLDLLDPPKPWNNQVQEEAMVEQARKLELTLRHFGVEGRVTHITTGPVVSRFEYEPALGVKISKITGLADDLALALKALSIRIVAPVPGKGVLGIEIPNPKRQVVALREILSDGAYQKSASRLTLALGKDIMGAPEVTDLARMPHLLIAGATGSGKSVGLNAMILSILFKATPDEVRFLLIDPKRIELSLYEGIPHLLHPVVFNPKEATIALHWAVGEMERRYALLSDLGARNIDGYNQKAGVKKADPRVEEGILPRSLPFLVIVIDELADLMLVSSRDTEEYLIRLAQKARAAGIHLMVATQRPSVDVITGLIKANFPTRVSYQVSARADSRVILDLQGAERLLGMGDLLFLPPGTSRLKRIHGPFVTEEEVTRVAEFWKLQATPLYEAGITELKELDEEVAENGERDEKYADAVELVAETRTASISMLQRRLRVGYNRAARIIETMEKEGLVGPSDGIKAREVYIPRR
;
A
#
# COMPACT_ATOMS: atom_id res chain seq x y z
N PHE A 1 17.87 -11.05 -18.40
CA PHE A 1 16.55 -11.53 -17.98
C PHE A 1 15.54 -11.43 -19.11
N THR A 2 14.63 -12.40 -19.20
CA THR A 2 13.47 -12.41 -20.11
C THR A 2 12.18 -12.29 -19.31
N LEU A 3 11.22 -11.52 -19.83
CA LEU A 3 9.92 -11.37 -19.17
C LEU A 3 9.06 -12.64 -19.33
N PRO A 4 8.18 -12.96 -18.36
CA PRO A 4 7.30 -14.12 -18.42
C PRO A 4 6.36 -14.03 -19.64
N PRO A 5 6.16 -15.13 -20.40
CA PRO A 5 5.12 -15.18 -21.41
C PRO A 5 3.73 -15.27 -20.78
N LEU A 6 2.73 -14.65 -21.44
CA LEU A 6 1.35 -14.65 -20.92
C LEU A 6 0.72 -16.06 -20.84
N ASP A 7 1.32 -17.04 -21.49
CA ASP A 7 0.86 -18.44 -21.45
C ASP A 7 1.08 -19.12 -20.10
N LEU A 8 1.82 -18.50 -19.18
CA LEU A 8 1.90 -18.94 -17.79
C LEU A 8 0.60 -18.67 -17.02
N LEU A 9 -0.28 -17.82 -17.55
CA LEU A 9 -1.61 -17.55 -17.01
C LEU A 9 -2.68 -18.27 -17.82
N ASP A 10 -3.71 -18.72 -17.14
CA ASP A 10 -4.81 -19.43 -17.75
C ASP A 10 -5.63 -18.53 -18.68
N PRO A 11 -6.12 -19.05 -19.81
CA PRO A 11 -6.92 -18.26 -20.75
C PRO A 11 -8.28 -17.90 -20.13
N PRO A 12 -8.83 -16.72 -20.46
CA PRO A 12 -10.14 -16.32 -19.99
C PRO A 12 -11.21 -17.29 -20.52
N LYS A 13 -12.18 -17.62 -19.66
CA LYS A 13 -13.32 -18.45 -20.09
C LYS A 13 -14.21 -17.67 -21.06
N PRO A 14 -14.65 -18.28 -22.17
CA PRO A 14 -15.52 -17.60 -23.12
C PRO A 14 -16.84 -17.18 -22.47
N TRP A 15 -17.31 -15.98 -22.77
CA TRP A 15 -18.52 -15.40 -22.23
C TRP A 15 -19.58 -15.22 -23.31
N ASN A 16 -20.81 -15.67 -23.05
CA ASN A 16 -21.92 -15.52 -23.99
C ASN A 16 -22.83 -14.35 -23.58
N ASN A 17 -22.79 -13.26 -24.34
CA ASN A 17 -23.51 -12.02 -24.05
C ASN A 17 -25.01 -12.06 -24.40
N GLN A 18 -25.45 -12.90 -25.34
CA GLN A 18 -26.81 -12.86 -25.90
C GLN A 18 -27.92 -13.19 -24.88
N VAL A 19 -27.69 -14.12 -23.98
CA VAL A 19 -28.68 -14.53 -22.94
C VAL A 19 -28.88 -13.43 -21.89
N GLN A 20 -27.97 -12.47 -21.82
CA GLN A 20 -27.98 -11.44 -20.78
C GLN A 20 -28.84 -10.23 -21.13
N GLU A 21 -28.97 -9.85 -22.39
CA GLU A 21 -29.71 -8.63 -22.78
C GLU A 21 -31.22 -8.76 -22.51
N GLU A 22 -31.84 -9.89 -22.84
CA GLU A 22 -33.27 -10.11 -22.56
C GLU A 22 -33.55 -10.12 -21.05
N ALA A 23 -32.69 -10.78 -20.27
CA ALA A 23 -32.79 -10.81 -18.81
C ALA A 23 -32.66 -9.40 -18.18
N MET A 24 -31.82 -8.54 -18.78
CA MET A 24 -31.63 -7.16 -18.29
C MET A 24 -32.84 -6.28 -18.54
N VAL A 25 -33.52 -6.42 -19.67
CA VAL A 25 -34.75 -5.68 -19.96
C VAL A 25 -35.86 -6.08 -18.99
N GLU A 26 -36.01 -7.34 -18.68
CA GLU A 26 -36.96 -7.83 -17.69
C GLU A 26 -36.63 -7.31 -16.30
N GLN A 27 -35.35 -7.32 -15.93
CA GLN A 27 -34.89 -6.80 -14.64
C GLN A 27 -35.14 -5.28 -14.52
N ALA A 28 -35.00 -4.49 -15.59
CA ALA A 28 -35.34 -3.08 -15.62
C ALA A 28 -36.84 -2.84 -15.34
N ARG A 29 -37.73 -3.59 -16.01
CA ARG A 29 -39.16 -3.52 -15.78
C ARG A 29 -39.52 -3.83 -14.33
N LYS A 30 -38.92 -4.89 -13.79
CA LYS A 30 -39.10 -5.29 -12.39
C LYS A 30 -38.62 -4.21 -11.41
N LEU A 31 -37.47 -3.58 -11.69
CA LEU A 31 -36.94 -2.47 -10.91
C LEU A 31 -37.89 -1.29 -10.89
N GLU A 32 -38.41 -0.84 -12.07
CA GLU A 32 -39.34 0.26 -12.19
C GLU A 32 -40.66 -0.03 -11.43
N LEU A 33 -41.19 -1.25 -11.58
CA LEU A 33 -42.39 -1.66 -10.87
C LEU A 33 -42.20 -1.65 -9.36
N THR A 34 -41.05 -2.17 -8.91
CA THR A 34 -40.72 -2.21 -7.48
C THR A 34 -40.58 -0.79 -6.90
N LEU A 35 -39.86 0.10 -7.59
CA LEU A 35 -39.73 1.51 -7.18
C LEU A 35 -41.10 2.21 -7.11
N ARG A 36 -42.01 1.95 -8.08
CA ARG A 36 -43.38 2.48 -8.08
C ARG A 36 -44.17 1.99 -6.87
N HIS A 37 -44.02 0.72 -6.46
CA HIS A 37 -44.68 0.20 -5.25
C HIS A 37 -44.17 0.90 -3.98
N PHE A 38 -42.92 1.37 -3.96
CA PHE A 38 -42.40 2.22 -2.86
C PHE A 38 -42.74 3.73 -3.02
N GLY A 39 -43.60 4.05 -3.96
CA GLY A 39 -44.05 5.43 -4.20
C GLY A 39 -42.93 6.30 -4.82
N VAL A 40 -42.06 5.70 -5.61
CA VAL A 40 -41.02 6.38 -6.41
C VAL A 40 -41.37 6.23 -7.87
N GLU A 41 -41.76 7.33 -8.51
CA GLU A 41 -42.05 7.40 -9.94
C GLU A 41 -40.80 7.80 -10.73
N GLY A 42 -40.63 7.22 -11.91
CA GLY A 42 -39.48 7.43 -12.81
C GLY A 42 -39.38 6.31 -13.83
N ARG A 43 -38.28 6.32 -14.58
CA ARG A 43 -38.00 5.34 -15.63
C ARG A 43 -36.55 4.99 -15.74
N VAL A 44 -36.21 3.79 -16.21
CA VAL A 44 -34.89 3.41 -16.61
C VAL A 44 -34.61 3.93 -18.01
N THR A 45 -33.63 4.79 -18.16
CA THR A 45 -33.28 5.44 -19.43
C THR A 45 -32.16 4.70 -20.18
N HIS A 46 -31.27 4.01 -19.45
CA HIS A 46 -30.15 3.29 -20.05
C HIS A 46 -29.75 2.12 -19.16
N ILE A 47 -29.26 1.04 -19.78
CA ILE A 47 -28.71 -0.12 -19.08
C ILE A 47 -27.28 -0.33 -19.57
N THR A 48 -26.34 -0.40 -18.64
CA THR A 48 -24.95 -0.74 -18.90
C THR A 48 -24.65 -2.09 -18.27
N THR A 49 -24.34 -3.07 -19.10
CA THR A 49 -24.04 -4.44 -18.64
C THR A 49 -22.54 -4.64 -18.48
N GLY A 50 -22.11 -4.98 -17.28
CA GLY A 50 -20.72 -5.32 -16.98
C GLY A 50 -20.52 -6.81 -16.67
N PRO A 51 -19.29 -7.22 -16.32
CA PRO A 51 -18.99 -8.63 -16.07
C PRO A 51 -19.66 -9.19 -14.80
N VAL A 52 -19.87 -8.36 -13.80
CA VAL A 52 -20.36 -8.80 -12.48
C VAL A 52 -21.64 -8.07 -12.07
N VAL A 53 -21.77 -6.79 -12.43
CA VAL A 53 -22.96 -5.99 -12.14
C VAL A 53 -23.46 -5.31 -13.40
N SER A 54 -24.77 -5.05 -13.46
CA SER A 54 -25.38 -4.18 -14.45
C SER A 54 -25.85 -2.90 -13.77
N ARG A 55 -25.60 -1.77 -14.42
CA ARG A 55 -26.04 -0.45 -13.97
C ARG A 55 -27.28 -0.04 -14.76
N PHE A 56 -28.35 0.26 -14.02
CA PHE A 56 -29.59 0.81 -14.53
C PHE A 56 -29.61 2.32 -14.24
N GLU A 57 -29.55 3.15 -15.27
CA GLU A 57 -29.67 4.60 -15.14
C GLU A 57 -31.14 4.95 -14.97
N TYR A 58 -31.51 5.39 -13.78
CA TYR A 58 -32.89 5.71 -13.42
C TYR A 58 -33.10 7.23 -13.35
N GLU A 59 -34.03 7.71 -14.13
CA GLU A 59 -34.49 9.10 -14.13
C GLU A 59 -35.72 9.23 -13.24
N PRO A 60 -35.63 9.83 -12.03
CA PRO A 60 -36.77 10.00 -11.16
C PRO A 60 -37.71 11.09 -11.71
N ALA A 61 -39.00 10.96 -11.46
CA ALA A 61 -39.98 12.02 -11.77
C ALA A 61 -39.68 13.29 -10.96
N LEU A 62 -40.15 14.42 -11.49
CA LEU A 62 -39.99 15.70 -10.82
C LEU A 62 -40.60 15.70 -9.41
N GLY A 63 -39.85 16.23 -8.44
CA GLY A 63 -40.24 16.27 -7.04
C GLY A 63 -39.85 15.05 -6.19
N VAL A 64 -39.32 13.99 -6.78
CA VAL A 64 -38.81 12.82 -6.03
C VAL A 64 -37.47 13.16 -5.40
N LYS A 65 -37.36 13.05 -4.07
CA LYS A 65 -36.11 13.27 -3.35
C LYS A 65 -35.17 12.12 -3.56
N ILE A 66 -33.91 12.42 -3.93
CA ILE A 66 -32.83 11.43 -4.11
C ILE A 66 -32.64 10.57 -2.86
N SER A 67 -32.68 11.18 -1.65
CA SER A 67 -32.56 10.48 -0.37
C SER A 67 -33.62 9.40 -0.17
N LYS A 68 -34.83 9.57 -0.72
CA LYS A 68 -35.85 8.52 -0.68
C LYS A 68 -35.42 7.28 -1.46
N ILE A 69 -34.82 7.47 -2.64
CA ILE A 69 -34.38 6.37 -3.50
C ILE A 69 -33.15 5.69 -2.89
N THR A 70 -32.16 6.46 -2.46
CA THR A 70 -30.94 5.89 -1.85
C THR A 70 -31.20 5.12 -0.56
N GLY A 71 -32.26 5.53 0.18
CA GLY A 71 -32.72 4.81 1.38
C GLY A 71 -33.35 3.44 1.10
N LEU A 72 -33.85 3.21 -0.14
CA LEU A 72 -34.52 1.96 -0.52
C LEU A 72 -33.56 0.84 -0.96
N ALA A 73 -32.24 1.01 -0.87
CA ALA A 73 -31.29 0.04 -1.39
C ALA A 73 -31.48 -1.38 -0.81
N ASP A 74 -31.79 -1.49 0.48
CA ASP A 74 -32.01 -2.79 1.15
C ASP A 74 -33.38 -3.37 0.77
N ASP A 75 -34.43 -2.55 0.69
CA ASP A 75 -35.77 -2.95 0.26
C ASP A 75 -35.76 -3.44 -1.20
N LEU A 76 -35.03 -2.75 -2.07
CA LEU A 76 -34.83 -3.15 -3.47
C LEU A 76 -34.05 -4.45 -3.57
N ALA A 77 -33.02 -4.65 -2.74
CA ALA A 77 -32.24 -5.90 -2.72
C ALA A 77 -33.14 -7.07 -2.34
N LEU A 78 -33.98 -6.91 -1.33
CA LEU A 78 -34.96 -7.92 -0.92
C LEU A 78 -35.99 -8.23 -2.05
N ALA A 79 -36.62 -7.19 -2.60
CA ALA A 79 -37.67 -7.33 -3.61
C ALA A 79 -37.14 -7.95 -4.92
N LEU A 80 -35.90 -7.63 -5.31
CA LEU A 80 -35.26 -8.12 -6.51
C LEU A 80 -34.47 -9.42 -6.27
N LYS A 81 -34.46 -9.94 -5.04
CA LYS A 81 -33.68 -11.12 -4.62
C LYS A 81 -32.20 -11.01 -4.95
N ALA A 82 -31.65 -9.77 -4.84
CA ALA A 82 -30.24 -9.49 -5.07
C ALA A 82 -29.46 -9.54 -3.75
N LEU A 83 -28.21 -9.99 -3.79
CA LEU A 83 -27.34 -10.04 -2.60
C LEU A 83 -27.09 -8.65 -2.01
N SER A 84 -26.93 -7.63 -2.87
CA SER A 84 -26.72 -6.25 -2.48
C SER A 84 -27.05 -5.36 -3.67
N ILE A 85 -27.56 -4.17 -3.42
CA ILE A 85 -27.77 -3.13 -4.44
C ILE A 85 -27.02 -1.88 -4.00
N ARG A 86 -26.23 -1.31 -4.93
CA ARG A 86 -25.54 -0.05 -4.72
C ARG A 86 -26.18 1.04 -5.57
N ILE A 87 -26.53 2.17 -4.94
CA ILE A 87 -27.11 3.33 -5.63
C ILE A 87 -26.07 4.45 -5.66
N VAL A 88 -25.71 4.90 -6.86
CA VAL A 88 -24.81 6.02 -7.13
C VAL A 88 -25.64 7.23 -7.53
N ALA A 89 -25.59 8.29 -6.76
CA ALA A 89 -26.44 9.45 -6.98
C ALA A 89 -25.66 10.76 -6.74
N PRO A 90 -25.59 11.65 -7.72
CA PRO A 90 -25.94 11.45 -9.13
C PRO A 90 -24.87 10.67 -9.90
N VAL A 91 -25.22 10.14 -11.08
CA VAL A 91 -24.22 9.65 -12.03
C VAL A 91 -23.44 10.86 -12.57
N PRO A 92 -22.10 10.86 -12.54
CA PRO A 92 -21.32 12.00 -12.98
C PRO A 92 -21.64 12.45 -14.42
N GLY A 93 -21.98 13.75 -14.57
CA GLY A 93 -22.32 14.35 -15.86
C GLY A 93 -23.73 14.05 -16.39
N LYS A 94 -24.56 13.34 -15.60
CA LYS A 94 -25.94 12.99 -15.97
C LYS A 94 -26.90 13.34 -14.86
N GLY A 95 -28.14 13.71 -15.20
CA GLY A 95 -29.24 13.98 -14.24
C GLY A 95 -29.96 12.71 -13.77
N VAL A 96 -29.32 11.59 -13.70
CA VAL A 96 -29.85 10.26 -13.36
C VAL A 96 -29.15 9.62 -12.19
N LEU A 97 -29.80 8.63 -11.57
CA LEU A 97 -29.17 7.75 -10.58
C LEU A 97 -28.71 6.47 -11.25
N GLY A 98 -27.55 5.94 -10.83
CA GLY A 98 -27.07 4.62 -11.22
C GLY A 98 -27.48 3.59 -10.16
N ILE A 99 -28.33 2.64 -10.50
CA ILE A 99 -28.70 1.51 -9.63
C ILE A 99 -27.94 0.31 -10.13
N GLU A 100 -26.95 -0.16 -9.33
CA GLU A 100 -26.07 -1.27 -9.66
C GLU A 100 -26.64 -2.55 -9.04
N ILE A 101 -27.03 -3.48 -9.90
CA ILE A 101 -27.63 -4.77 -9.52
C ILE A 101 -26.70 -5.90 -9.96
N PRO A 102 -26.42 -6.89 -9.09
CA PRO A 102 -25.61 -8.04 -9.44
C PRO A 102 -26.19 -8.85 -10.60
N ASN A 103 -25.33 -9.27 -11.52
CA ASN A 103 -25.74 -10.15 -12.59
C ASN A 103 -26.10 -11.55 -12.05
N PRO A 104 -27.10 -12.23 -12.60
CA PRO A 104 -27.44 -13.60 -12.20
C PRO A 104 -26.30 -14.59 -12.40
N LYS A 105 -25.55 -14.40 -13.49
CA LYS A 105 -24.29 -15.11 -13.75
C LYS A 105 -23.17 -14.08 -13.78
N ARG A 106 -22.17 -14.25 -12.94
CA ARG A 106 -21.00 -13.36 -12.86
C ARG A 106 -19.86 -13.93 -13.69
N GLN A 107 -19.20 -13.06 -14.44
CA GLN A 107 -17.99 -13.41 -15.17
C GLN A 107 -16.77 -13.28 -14.23
N VAL A 108 -15.88 -14.24 -14.28
CA VAL A 108 -14.55 -14.12 -13.67
C VAL A 108 -13.68 -13.28 -14.60
N VAL A 109 -13.09 -12.23 -14.09
CA VAL A 109 -12.12 -11.39 -14.81
C VAL A 109 -10.76 -12.06 -14.66
N ALA A 110 -10.22 -12.68 -15.71
CA ALA A 110 -8.91 -13.32 -15.67
C ALA A 110 -7.79 -12.26 -15.71
N LEU A 111 -6.71 -12.44 -14.94
CA LEU A 111 -5.55 -11.54 -14.99
C LEU A 111 -4.96 -11.48 -16.39
N ARG A 112 -4.83 -12.62 -17.09
CA ARG A 112 -4.34 -12.69 -18.47
C ARG A 112 -5.07 -11.74 -19.40
N GLU A 113 -6.38 -11.58 -19.24
CA GLU A 113 -7.19 -10.70 -20.09
C GLU A 113 -6.78 -9.22 -19.93
N ILE A 114 -6.53 -8.78 -18.69
CA ILE A 114 -6.10 -7.40 -18.43
C ILE A 114 -4.65 -7.17 -18.92
N LEU A 115 -3.76 -8.13 -18.67
CA LEU A 115 -2.36 -8.02 -19.11
C LEU A 115 -2.21 -8.07 -20.62
N SER A 116 -3.13 -8.73 -21.33
CA SER A 116 -3.15 -8.79 -22.81
C SER A 116 -3.69 -7.51 -23.45
N ASP A 117 -4.41 -6.69 -22.70
CA ASP A 117 -5.05 -5.49 -23.22
C ASP A 117 -4.05 -4.38 -23.55
N GLY A 118 -4.42 -3.57 -24.56
CA GLY A 118 -3.62 -2.44 -25.01
C GLY A 118 -3.39 -1.38 -23.92
N ALA A 119 -4.28 -1.22 -22.96
CA ALA A 119 -4.12 -0.27 -21.85
C ALA A 119 -2.91 -0.66 -20.99
N TYR A 120 -2.73 -1.95 -20.69
CA TYR A 120 -1.57 -2.44 -19.95
C TYR A 120 -0.31 -2.48 -20.85
N GLN A 121 -0.41 -3.06 -22.03
CA GLN A 121 0.75 -3.28 -22.91
C GLN A 121 1.44 -1.97 -23.34
N LYS A 122 0.67 -0.94 -23.67
CA LYS A 122 1.18 0.37 -24.12
C LYS A 122 1.69 1.26 -22.98
N SER A 123 1.41 0.92 -21.72
CA SER A 123 1.93 1.68 -20.59
C SER A 123 3.45 1.56 -20.51
N ALA A 124 4.15 2.68 -20.49
CA ALA A 124 5.62 2.73 -20.40
C ALA A 124 6.15 2.46 -18.98
N SER A 125 5.30 2.59 -17.94
CA SER A 125 5.72 2.43 -16.56
C SER A 125 5.98 0.97 -16.21
N ARG A 126 7.11 0.70 -15.55
CA ARG A 126 7.45 -0.62 -14.99
C ARG A 126 6.56 -1.00 -13.81
N LEU A 127 5.91 -0.02 -13.20
CA LEU A 127 5.03 -0.18 -12.03
C LEU A 127 3.54 -0.09 -12.41
N THR A 128 3.20 -0.50 -13.64
CA THR A 128 1.81 -0.58 -14.09
C THR A 128 1.10 -1.74 -13.40
N LEU A 129 -0.03 -1.46 -12.73
CA LEU A 129 -0.85 -2.42 -12.02
C LEU A 129 -2.15 -2.69 -12.79
N ALA A 130 -2.51 -3.95 -12.93
CA ALA A 130 -3.82 -4.39 -13.41
C ALA A 130 -4.81 -4.36 -12.24
N LEU A 131 -5.76 -3.42 -12.25
CA LEU A 131 -6.79 -3.32 -11.21
C LEU A 131 -8.01 -4.19 -11.51
N GLY A 132 -8.28 -4.50 -12.78
CA GLY A 132 -9.41 -5.30 -13.21
C GLY A 132 -10.21 -4.69 -14.35
N LYS A 133 -11.54 -4.84 -14.30
CA LYS A 133 -12.48 -4.22 -15.23
C LYS A 133 -13.44 -3.29 -14.51
N ASP A 134 -13.76 -2.18 -15.14
CA ASP A 134 -14.81 -1.30 -14.68
C ASP A 134 -16.21 -1.92 -14.87
N ILE A 135 -17.24 -1.19 -14.46
CA ILE A 135 -18.63 -1.65 -14.58
C ILE A 135 -19.11 -1.77 -16.03
N MET A 136 -18.38 -1.24 -17.02
CA MET A 136 -18.66 -1.40 -18.44
C MET A 136 -17.87 -2.54 -19.08
N GLY A 137 -17.00 -3.19 -18.31
CA GLY A 137 -16.13 -4.26 -18.78
C GLY A 137 -14.82 -3.76 -19.40
N ALA A 138 -14.55 -2.46 -19.35
CA ALA A 138 -13.29 -1.89 -19.83
C ALA A 138 -12.15 -2.19 -18.84
N PRO A 139 -10.94 -2.57 -19.34
CA PRO A 139 -9.78 -2.79 -18.49
C PRO A 139 -9.37 -1.51 -17.77
N GLU A 140 -9.17 -1.61 -16.46
CA GLU A 140 -8.65 -0.55 -15.60
C GLU A 140 -7.24 -0.92 -15.15
N VAL A 141 -6.29 -0.08 -15.54
CA VAL A 141 -4.89 -0.16 -15.15
C VAL A 141 -4.46 1.16 -14.51
N THR A 142 -3.48 1.09 -13.65
CA THR A 142 -2.94 2.28 -12.99
C THR A 142 -1.42 2.18 -12.85
N ASP A 143 -0.78 3.28 -12.50
CA ASP A 143 0.67 3.37 -12.34
C ASP A 143 1.02 3.68 -10.89
N LEU A 144 1.67 2.73 -10.21
CA LEU A 144 2.08 2.90 -8.81
C LEU A 144 3.06 4.07 -8.65
N ALA A 145 3.92 4.35 -9.63
CA ALA A 145 4.83 5.49 -9.57
C ALA A 145 4.10 6.84 -9.54
N ARG A 146 2.89 6.91 -10.13
CA ARG A 146 2.05 8.11 -10.10
C ARG A 146 1.20 8.22 -8.84
N MET A 147 0.81 7.09 -8.24
CA MET A 147 -0.05 7.04 -7.04
C MET A 147 0.58 7.47 -5.73
N PRO A 148 1.77 7.58 -5.46
CA PRO A 148 2.99 6.76 -5.34
C PRO A 148 2.89 5.62 -4.34
N HIS A 149 1.89 5.60 -3.48
CA HIS A 149 1.64 4.60 -2.45
C HIS A 149 0.18 4.19 -2.48
N LEU A 150 -0.09 2.93 -2.17
CA LEU A 150 -1.41 2.33 -2.25
C LEU A 150 -1.79 1.68 -0.91
N LEU A 151 -2.91 2.10 -0.35
CA LEU A 151 -3.53 1.44 0.79
C LEU A 151 -4.63 0.50 0.31
N ILE A 152 -4.61 -0.75 0.76
CA ILE A 152 -5.52 -1.81 0.35
C ILE A 152 -6.20 -2.37 1.60
N ALA A 153 -7.52 -2.39 1.64
CA ALA A 153 -8.22 -3.00 2.77
C ALA A 153 -9.42 -3.83 2.32
N GLY A 154 -9.85 -4.78 3.16
CA GLY A 154 -11.00 -5.62 2.90
C GLY A 154 -11.12 -6.77 3.90
N ALA A 155 -12.32 -7.29 4.09
CA ALA A 155 -12.56 -8.43 4.98
C ALA A 155 -11.92 -9.71 4.42
N THR A 156 -11.74 -10.71 5.28
CA THR A 156 -11.30 -12.05 4.86
C THR A 156 -12.28 -12.62 3.82
N GLY A 157 -11.74 -13.20 2.75
CA GLY A 157 -12.54 -13.74 1.65
C GLY A 157 -13.10 -12.70 0.67
N SER A 158 -12.82 -11.41 0.86
CA SER A 158 -13.28 -10.35 -0.06
C SER A 158 -12.56 -10.33 -1.41
N GLY A 159 -11.41 -11.00 -1.54
CA GLY A 159 -10.54 -11.00 -2.72
C GLY A 159 -9.31 -10.12 -2.59
N LYS A 160 -9.02 -9.57 -1.39
CA LYS A 160 -7.85 -8.71 -1.12
C LYS A 160 -6.53 -9.38 -1.52
N SER A 161 -6.29 -10.59 -1.05
CA SER A 161 -5.04 -11.33 -1.31
C SER A 161 -4.86 -11.67 -2.78
N VAL A 162 -5.93 -12.12 -3.44
CA VAL A 162 -5.92 -12.37 -4.90
C VAL A 162 -5.60 -11.09 -5.67
N GLY A 163 -6.19 -9.97 -5.29
CA GLY A 163 -5.91 -8.67 -5.89
C GLY A 163 -4.47 -8.19 -5.65
N LEU A 164 -3.94 -8.41 -4.44
CA LEU A 164 -2.54 -8.10 -4.13
C LEU A 164 -1.58 -8.92 -5.00
N ASN A 165 -1.83 -10.22 -5.13
CA ASN A 165 -1.08 -11.11 -6.02
C ASN A 165 -1.17 -10.66 -7.49
N ALA A 166 -2.35 -10.28 -7.96
CA ALA A 166 -2.53 -9.76 -9.32
C ALA A 166 -1.71 -8.47 -9.56
N MET A 167 -1.61 -7.59 -8.56
CA MET A 167 -0.80 -6.37 -8.64
C MET A 167 0.70 -6.69 -8.67
N ILE A 168 1.18 -7.62 -7.85
CA ILE A 168 2.58 -8.08 -7.86
C ILE A 168 2.91 -8.72 -9.20
N LEU A 169 2.07 -9.63 -9.69
CA LEU A 169 2.24 -10.27 -10.99
C LEU A 169 2.25 -9.24 -12.14
N SER A 170 1.42 -8.18 -12.05
CA SER A 170 1.45 -7.10 -13.04
C SER A 170 2.85 -6.48 -13.18
N ILE A 171 3.57 -6.32 -12.07
CA ILE A 171 4.95 -5.82 -12.10
C ILE A 171 5.89 -6.89 -12.64
N LEU A 172 5.78 -8.14 -12.20
CA LEU A 172 6.63 -9.26 -12.63
C LEU A 172 6.51 -9.56 -14.14
N PHE A 173 5.37 -9.30 -14.76
CA PHE A 173 5.18 -9.42 -16.22
C PHE A 173 5.75 -8.23 -17.01
N LYS A 174 6.24 -7.18 -16.35
CA LYS A 174 6.65 -5.93 -17.00
C LYS A 174 8.06 -5.46 -16.66
N ALA A 175 8.64 -5.94 -15.59
CA ALA A 175 9.91 -5.47 -15.07
C ALA A 175 10.86 -6.61 -14.73
N THR A 176 12.13 -6.41 -15.02
CA THR A 176 13.23 -7.31 -14.63
C THR A 176 13.73 -6.97 -13.22
N PRO A 177 14.52 -7.84 -12.56
CA PRO A 177 15.13 -7.55 -11.26
C PRO A 177 16.06 -6.33 -11.25
N ASP A 178 16.60 -5.94 -12.40
CA ASP A 178 17.43 -4.75 -12.55
C ASP A 178 16.61 -3.46 -12.58
N GLU A 179 15.31 -3.57 -12.88
CA GLU A 179 14.39 -2.44 -12.99
C GLU A 179 13.51 -2.28 -11.75
N VAL A 180 13.11 -3.39 -11.11
CA VAL A 180 12.25 -3.40 -9.91
C VAL A 180 12.71 -4.45 -8.92
N ARG A 181 12.82 -4.06 -7.66
CA ARG A 181 13.11 -4.95 -6.54
C ARG A 181 11.96 -4.90 -5.54
N PHE A 182 11.75 -6.02 -4.86
CA PHE A 182 10.71 -6.15 -3.83
C PHE A 182 11.30 -6.34 -2.43
N LEU A 183 10.63 -5.74 -1.46
CA LEU A 183 10.71 -6.08 -0.04
C LEU A 183 9.32 -6.54 0.39
N LEU A 184 9.16 -7.84 0.62
CA LEU A 184 7.88 -8.47 0.95
C LEU A 184 7.78 -8.74 2.44
N ILE A 185 6.67 -8.32 3.05
CA ILE A 185 6.40 -8.47 4.48
C ILE A 185 5.06 -9.21 4.64
N ASP A 186 5.11 -10.43 5.16
CA ASP A 186 3.95 -11.31 5.35
C ASP A 186 3.97 -11.96 6.74
N PRO A 187 3.46 -11.30 7.78
CA PRO A 187 3.46 -11.85 9.14
C PRO A 187 2.73 -13.20 9.30
N LYS A 188 1.82 -13.51 8.37
CA LYS A 188 1.01 -14.74 8.39
C LYS A 188 1.65 -15.92 7.67
N ARG A 189 2.68 -15.70 6.87
CA ARG A 189 3.37 -16.72 6.04
C ARG A 189 2.46 -17.47 5.05
N ILE A 190 1.48 -16.79 4.50
CA ILE A 190 0.47 -17.43 3.65
C ILE A 190 0.54 -16.88 2.22
N GLU A 191 0.38 -15.57 2.06
CA GLU A 191 0.08 -14.95 0.77
C GLU A 191 1.33 -14.66 -0.08
N LEU A 192 2.41 -14.16 0.55
CA LEU A 192 3.62 -13.71 -0.16
C LEU A 192 4.74 -14.75 -0.16
N SER A 193 4.61 -15.85 0.58
CA SER A 193 5.58 -16.95 0.62
C SER A 193 5.80 -17.62 -0.74
N LEU A 194 4.81 -17.56 -1.64
CA LEU A 194 4.91 -18.09 -3.01
C LEU A 194 6.03 -17.44 -3.83
N TYR A 195 6.38 -16.20 -3.51
CA TYR A 195 7.43 -15.43 -4.18
C TYR A 195 8.83 -15.67 -3.60
N GLU A 196 8.98 -16.48 -2.54
CA GLU A 196 10.27 -16.76 -1.94
C GLU A 196 11.27 -17.29 -2.99
N GLY A 197 12.46 -16.66 -3.06
CA GLY A 197 13.52 -17.07 -3.99
C GLY A 197 13.47 -16.48 -5.39
N ILE A 198 12.50 -15.61 -5.73
CA ILE A 198 12.55 -14.90 -7.02
C ILE A 198 13.67 -13.86 -7.04
N PRO A 199 14.35 -13.61 -8.18
CA PRO A 199 15.52 -12.71 -8.25
C PRO A 199 15.17 -11.23 -7.97
N HIS A 200 13.90 -10.86 -7.95
CA HIS A 200 13.44 -9.51 -7.61
C HIS A 200 13.53 -9.20 -6.10
N LEU A 201 13.65 -10.20 -5.23
CA LEU A 201 13.68 -9.98 -3.79
C LEU A 201 14.99 -9.34 -3.35
N LEU A 202 14.88 -8.29 -2.50
CA LEU A 202 16.02 -7.69 -1.80
C LEU A 202 16.41 -8.48 -0.53
N HIS A 203 15.44 -9.15 0.07
CA HIS A 203 15.57 -9.94 1.29
C HIS A 203 14.59 -11.12 1.21
N PRO A 204 14.83 -12.26 1.87
CA PRO A 204 13.81 -13.27 2.08
C PRO A 204 12.51 -12.63 2.58
N VAL A 205 11.35 -13.25 2.32
CA VAL A 205 10.08 -12.70 2.80
C VAL A 205 10.14 -12.51 4.32
N VAL A 206 9.84 -11.31 4.80
CA VAL A 206 9.93 -10.98 6.23
C VAL A 206 8.65 -11.41 6.92
N PHE A 207 8.76 -12.34 7.87
CA PHE A 207 7.61 -12.90 8.58
C PHE A 207 7.45 -12.36 10.01
N ASN A 208 8.54 -11.91 10.63
CA ASN A 208 8.51 -11.42 12.00
C ASN A 208 8.14 -9.91 12.01
N PRO A 209 7.09 -9.48 12.75
CA PRO A 209 6.70 -8.07 12.81
C PRO A 209 7.80 -7.13 13.33
N LYS A 210 8.67 -7.58 14.25
CA LYS A 210 9.81 -6.76 14.72
C LYS A 210 10.84 -6.57 13.61
N GLU A 211 11.21 -7.63 12.90
CA GLU A 211 12.10 -7.56 11.73
C GLU A 211 11.48 -6.70 10.63
N ALA A 212 10.16 -6.76 10.44
CA ALA A 212 9.45 -5.90 9.50
C ALA A 212 9.60 -4.40 9.84
N THR A 213 9.51 -4.04 11.12
CA THR A 213 9.74 -2.66 11.56
C THR A 213 11.18 -2.22 11.32
N ILE A 214 12.17 -3.10 11.53
CA ILE A 214 13.58 -2.84 11.21
C ILE A 214 13.78 -2.68 9.70
N ALA A 215 13.13 -3.52 8.89
CA ALA A 215 13.19 -3.42 7.43
C ALA A 215 12.57 -2.11 6.90
N LEU A 216 11.51 -1.60 7.54
CA LEU A 216 10.97 -0.27 7.24
C LEU A 216 11.92 0.86 7.63
N HIS A 217 12.61 0.74 8.77
CA HIS A 217 13.68 1.67 9.15
C HIS A 217 14.82 1.67 8.14
N TRP A 218 15.29 0.48 7.72
CA TRP A 218 16.27 0.35 6.65
C TRP A 218 15.81 1.04 5.35
N ALA A 219 14.54 0.88 4.97
CA ALA A 219 13.99 1.52 3.77
C ALA A 219 14.02 3.06 3.85
N VAL A 220 13.84 3.63 5.04
CA VAL A 220 14.03 5.08 5.27
C VAL A 220 15.48 5.47 5.04
N GLY A 221 16.45 4.71 5.55
CA GLY A 221 17.87 4.93 5.29
C GLY A 221 18.24 4.82 3.82
N GLU A 222 17.70 3.81 3.11
CA GLU A 222 17.87 3.65 1.67
C GLU A 222 17.29 4.82 0.88
N MET A 223 16.15 5.35 1.30
CA MET A 223 15.57 6.55 0.72
C MET A 223 16.53 7.74 0.85
N GLU A 224 17.11 7.97 2.02
CA GLU A 224 18.06 9.05 2.27
C GLU A 224 19.36 8.87 1.47
N ARG A 225 19.88 7.63 1.40
CA ARG A 225 21.02 7.28 0.55
C ARG A 225 20.73 7.60 -0.93
N ARG A 226 19.55 7.25 -1.43
CA ARG A 226 19.15 7.55 -2.82
C ARG A 226 19.05 9.06 -3.05
N TYR A 227 18.55 9.84 -2.10
CA TYR A 227 18.53 11.30 -2.21
C TYR A 227 19.94 11.90 -2.33
N ALA A 228 20.93 11.40 -1.59
CA ALA A 228 22.32 11.81 -1.75
C ALA A 228 22.82 11.54 -3.18
N LEU A 229 22.59 10.32 -3.70
CA LEU A 229 22.98 9.97 -5.08
C LEU A 229 22.28 10.82 -6.14
N LEU A 230 20.99 11.12 -5.96
CA LEU A 230 20.24 12.02 -6.83
C LEU A 230 20.86 13.43 -6.83
N SER A 231 21.22 13.94 -5.65
CA SER A 231 21.85 15.24 -5.47
C SER A 231 23.20 15.31 -6.16
N ASP A 232 24.06 14.31 -5.97
CA ASP A 232 25.40 14.23 -6.55
C ASP A 232 25.38 14.24 -8.08
N LEU A 233 24.33 13.65 -8.68
CA LEU A 233 24.13 13.66 -10.12
C LEU A 233 23.29 14.86 -10.61
N GLY A 234 22.77 15.70 -9.71
CA GLY A 234 21.85 16.78 -10.03
C GLY A 234 20.55 16.28 -10.68
N ALA A 235 20.07 15.10 -10.26
CA ALA A 235 18.81 14.51 -10.73
C ALA A 235 17.67 14.85 -9.78
N ARG A 236 16.46 15.05 -10.31
CA ARG A 236 15.26 15.38 -9.51
C ARG A 236 14.50 14.15 -9.02
N ASN A 237 14.68 13.02 -9.70
CA ASN A 237 14.02 11.75 -9.43
C ASN A 237 14.83 10.57 -9.98
N ILE A 238 14.39 9.36 -9.67
CA ILE A 238 15.06 8.12 -10.08
C ILE A 238 15.17 7.97 -11.60
N ASP A 239 14.15 8.37 -12.38
CA ASP A 239 14.18 8.27 -13.84
C ASP A 239 15.25 9.18 -14.42
N GLY A 240 15.32 10.43 -13.94
CA GLY A 240 16.35 11.38 -14.33
C GLY A 240 17.76 10.92 -13.91
N TYR A 241 17.88 10.25 -12.75
CA TYR A 241 19.13 9.63 -12.31
C TYR A 241 19.54 8.51 -13.24
N ASN A 242 18.65 7.56 -13.52
CA ASN A 242 18.93 6.40 -14.36
C ASN A 242 19.27 6.82 -15.80
N GLN A 243 18.60 7.83 -16.33
CA GLN A 243 18.93 8.39 -17.64
C GLN A 243 20.36 8.96 -17.67
N LYS A 244 20.74 9.75 -16.67
CA LYS A 244 22.09 10.33 -16.56
C LYS A 244 23.16 9.26 -16.32
N ALA A 245 22.87 8.26 -15.50
CA ALA A 245 23.76 7.12 -15.26
C ALA A 245 23.99 6.31 -16.56
N GLY A 246 22.95 6.08 -17.35
CA GLY A 246 23.04 5.42 -18.66
C GLY A 246 23.90 6.19 -19.66
N VAL A 247 23.77 7.52 -19.71
CA VAL A 247 24.58 8.39 -20.58
C VAL A 247 26.06 8.34 -20.17
N LYS A 248 26.37 8.41 -18.86
CA LYS A 248 27.76 8.32 -18.35
C LYS A 248 28.38 6.93 -18.63
N LYS A 249 27.57 5.86 -18.56
CA LYS A 249 28.03 4.51 -18.92
C LYS A 249 28.41 4.38 -20.40
N ALA A 250 27.80 5.18 -21.25
CA ALA A 250 28.10 5.20 -22.69
C ALA A 250 29.27 6.13 -23.08
N ASP A 251 29.81 6.92 -22.14
CA ASP A 251 30.95 7.80 -22.39
C ASP A 251 32.28 7.04 -22.21
N PRO A 252 33.05 6.79 -23.29
CA PRO A 252 34.30 6.02 -23.23
C PRO A 252 35.42 6.70 -22.43
N ARG A 253 35.23 7.94 -21.99
CA ARG A 253 36.21 8.69 -21.19
C ARG A 253 36.07 8.46 -19.67
N VAL A 254 35.01 7.75 -19.24
CA VAL A 254 34.75 7.47 -17.82
C VAL A 254 35.26 6.08 -17.49
N GLU A 255 36.16 5.97 -16.52
CA GLU A 255 36.71 4.68 -16.04
C GLU A 255 35.60 3.79 -15.47
N GLU A 256 35.69 2.49 -15.74
CA GLU A 256 34.65 1.48 -15.41
C GLU A 256 34.31 1.39 -13.91
N GLY A 257 35.22 1.80 -13.00
CA GLY A 257 35.03 1.80 -11.56
C GLY A 257 34.27 3.02 -10.99
N ILE A 258 34.04 4.07 -11.79
CA ILE A 258 33.48 5.35 -11.32
C ILE A 258 32.05 5.57 -11.86
N LEU A 259 31.54 4.62 -12.67
CA LEU A 259 30.24 4.78 -13.31
C LEU A 259 29.08 4.59 -12.30
N PRO A 260 28.16 5.55 -12.24
CA PRO A 260 26.97 5.39 -11.41
C PRO A 260 26.11 4.24 -11.97
N ARG A 261 25.74 3.30 -11.10
CA ARG A 261 24.85 2.20 -11.46
C ARG A 261 23.42 2.68 -11.50
N SER A 262 22.62 2.16 -12.43
CA SER A 262 21.18 2.36 -12.46
C SER A 262 20.56 1.85 -11.14
N LEU A 263 19.61 2.61 -10.61
CA LEU A 263 18.87 2.24 -9.40
C LEU A 263 17.53 1.60 -9.80
N PRO A 264 17.20 0.40 -9.31
CA PRO A 264 15.88 -0.17 -9.50
C PRO A 264 14.83 0.58 -8.66
N PHE A 265 13.58 0.58 -9.12
CA PHE A 265 12.47 0.90 -8.23
C PHE A 265 12.41 -0.11 -7.08
N LEU A 266 12.04 0.34 -5.90
CA LEU A 266 11.80 -0.51 -4.74
C LEU A 266 10.31 -0.51 -4.41
N VAL A 267 9.68 -1.68 -4.45
CA VAL A 267 8.29 -1.87 -4.05
C VAL A 267 8.24 -2.64 -2.74
N ILE A 268 7.76 -1.98 -1.69
CA ILE A 268 7.57 -2.59 -0.37
C ILE A 268 6.11 -3.01 -0.27
N VAL A 269 5.88 -4.30 -0.05
CA VAL A 269 4.54 -4.87 0.06
C VAL A 269 4.32 -5.40 1.47
N ILE A 270 3.25 -4.94 2.13
CA ILE A 270 2.84 -5.39 3.46
C ILE A 270 1.47 -6.04 3.32
N ASP A 271 1.35 -7.35 3.58
CA ASP A 271 0.06 -8.05 3.48
C ASP A 271 -0.89 -7.72 4.64
N GLU A 272 -0.35 -7.55 5.85
CA GLU A 272 -1.16 -7.25 7.02
C GLU A 272 -0.51 -6.19 7.94
N LEU A 273 -0.93 -4.93 7.74
CA LEU A 273 -0.44 -3.82 8.54
C LEU A 273 -0.82 -3.96 10.02
N ALA A 274 -2.00 -4.52 10.32
CA ALA A 274 -2.49 -4.64 11.69
C ALA A 274 -1.54 -5.42 12.59
N ASP A 275 -0.86 -6.44 12.06
CA ASP A 275 0.07 -7.26 12.84
C ASP A 275 1.36 -6.49 13.20
N LEU A 276 1.81 -5.57 12.35
CA LEU A 276 2.91 -4.67 12.64
C LEU A 276 2.51 -3.62 13.69
N MET A 277 1.32 -3.03 13.51
CA MET A 277 0.79 -2.02 14.43
C MET A 277 0.54 -2.55 15.85
N LEU A 278 0.24 -3.83 15.99
CA LEU A 278 0.10 -4.48 17.31
C LEU A 278 1.44 -4.61 18.06
N VAL A 279 2.55 -4.75 17.36
CA VAL A 279 3.88 -5.00 17.96
C VAL A 279 4.66 -3.70 18.17
N SER A 280 4.67 -2.81 17.19
CA SER A 280 5.46 -1.58 17.18
C SER A 280 4.69 -0.45 16.46
N SER A 281 3.54 -0.07 17.01
CA SER A 281 2.64 0.90 16.39
C SER A 281 3.34 2.22 16.04
N ARG A 282 4.03 2.83 17.00
CA ARG A 282 4.65 4.14 16.86
C ARG A 282 5.72 4.16 15.77
N ASP A 283 6.65 3.21 15.83
CA ASP A 283 7.79 3.18 14.90
C ASP A 283 7.31 2.81 13.48
N THR A 284 6.41 1.83 13.38
CA THR A 284 5.80 1.44 12.09
C THR A 284 5.08 2.62 11.44
N GLU A 285 4.25 3.34 12.19
CA GLU A 285 3.54 4.52 11.69
C GLU A 285 4.52 5.60 11.25
N GLU A 286 5.54 5.92 12.07
CA GLU A 286 6.55 6.93 11.76
C GLU A 286 7.29 6.61 10.45
N TYR A 287 7.78 5.37 10.30
CA TYR A 287 8.52 4.99 9.09
C TYR A 287 7.64 4.98 7.85
N LEU A 288 6.40 4.48 7.94
CA LEU A 288 5.45 4.52 6.84
C LEU A 288 5.14 5.95 6.40
N ILE A 289 4.96 6.87 7.36
CA ILE A 289 4.70 8.29 7.05
C ILE A 289 5.92 8.93 6.39
N ARG A 290 7.13 8.72 6.91
CA ARG A 290 8.38 9.26 6.33
C ARG A 290 8.56 8.79 4.89
N LEU A 291 8.37 7.50 4.63
CA LEU A 291 8.43 6.94 3.29
C LEU A 291 7.32 7.52 2.40
N ALA A 292 6.07 7.53 2.87
CA ALA A 292 4.95 8.02 2.06
C ALA A 292 5.07 9.50 1.69
N GLN A 293 5.70 10.32 2.51
CA GLN A 293 5.92 11.75 2.24
C GLN A 293 7.04 12.02 1.25
N LYS A 294 8.10 11.23 1.26
CA LYS A 294 9.36 11.58 0.57
C LYS A 294 9.83 10.55 -0.45
N ALA A 295 9.46 9.28 -0.34
CA ALA A 295 10.09 8.19 -1.09
C ALA A 295 9.81 8.18 -2.61
N ARG A 296 8.78 8.90 -3.08
CA ARG A 296 8.39 8.94 -4.49
C ARG A 296 9.54 9.29 -5.44
N ALA A 297 10.27 10.36 -5.16
CA ALA A 297 11.37 10.80 -6.02
C ALA A 297 12.56 9.84 -5.99
N ALA A 298 12.76 9.14 -4.87
CA ALA A 298 13.77 8.10 -4.71
C ALA A 298 13.37 6.74 -5.37
N GLY A 299 12.18 6.64 -5.96
CA GLY A 299 11.69 5.42 -6.60
C GLY A 299 11.35 4.31 -5.61
N ILE A 300 10.89 4.66 -4.40
CA ILE A 300 10.44 3.70 -3.39
C ILE A 300 8.92 3.85 -3.23
N HIS A 301 8.20 2.74 -3.35
CA HIS A 301 6.75 2.70 -3.37
C HIS A 301 6.21 1.68 -2.37
N LEU A 302 5.08 2.00 -1.75
CA LEU A 302 4.44 1.19 -0.73
C LEU A 302 3.12 0.63 -1.26
N MET A 303 2.89 -0.66 -1.07
CA MET A 303 1.59 -1.32 -1.18
C MET A 303 1.27 -1.91 0.20
N VAL A 304 0.40 -1.24 0.94
CA VAL A 304 0.09 -1.59 2.33
C VAL A 304 -1.32 -2.15 2.42
N ALA A 305 -1.42 -3.40 2.83
CA ALA A 305 -2.71 -4.09 2.93
C ALA A 305 -3.08 -4.40 4.40
N THR A 306 -4.39 -4.49 4.67
CA THR A 306 -4.92 -4.93 5.96
C THR A 306 -6.30 -5.56 5.83
N GLN A 307 -6.57 -6.57 6.66
CA GLN A 307 -7.90 -7.16 6.83
C GLN A 307 -8.67 -6.55 8.03
N ARG A 308 -8.01 -5.67 8.79
CA ARG A 308 -8.59 -5.02 9.98
C ARG A 308 -8.68 -3.50 9.78
N PRO A 309 -9.77 -3.01 9.14
CA PRO A 309 -9.95 -1.60 8.85
C PRO A 309 -10.44 -0.82 10.09
N SER A 310 -9.67 -0.87 11.18
CA SER A 310 -9.92 -0.08 12.39
C SER A 310 -9.14 1.24 12.38
N VAL A 311 -9.59 2.22 13.16
CA VAL A 311 -8.92 3.53 13.29
C VAL A 311 -7.53 3.43 13.93
N ASP A 312 -7.27 2.38 14.68
CA ASP A 312 -5.96 2.11 15.32
C ASP A 312 -4.94 1.56 14.31
N VAL A 313 -5.41 0.98 13.20
CA VAL A 313 -4.57 0.44 12.12
C VAL A 313 -4.46 1.45 10.99
N ILE A 314 -5.60 1.97 10.51
CA ILE A 314 -5.67 3.00 9.47
C ILE A 314 -5.90 4.36 10.14
N THR A 315 -4.83 4.90 10.71
CA THR A 315 -4.88 6.17 11.43
C THR A 315 -5.12 7.36 10.50
N GLY A 316 -5.48 8.51 11.07
CA GLY A 316 -5.62 9.75 10.31
C GLY A 316 -4.32 10.16 9.62
N LEU A 317 -3.15 9.90 10.23
CA LEU A 317 -1.84 10.20 9.67
C LEU A 317 -1.51 9.28 8.48
N ILE A 318 -1.78 7.99 8.57
CA ILE A 318 -1.65 7.05 7.46
C ILE A 318 -2.55 7.50 6.30
N LYS A 319 -3.83 7.78 6.55
CA LYS A 319 -4.76 8.22 5.51
C LYS A 319 -4.33 9.50 4.80
N ALA A 320 -3.77 10.47 5.52
CA ALA A 320 -3.28 11.72 4.95
C ALA A 320 -2.11 11.51 3.97
N ASN A 321 -1.31 10.46 4.17
CA ASN A 321 -0.14 10.16 3.37
C ASN A 321 -0.35 9.05 2.32
N PHE A 322 -1.49 8.34 2.39
CA PHE A 322 -1.93 7.35 1.40
C PHE A 322 -3.22 7.83 0.73
N PRO A 323 -3.14 8.76 -0.22
CA PRO A 323 -4.32 9.32 -0.87
C PRO A 323 -4.99 8.33 -1.83
N THR A 324 -4.25 7.35 -2.33
CA THR A 324 -4.77 6.31 -3.21
C THR A 324 -5.17 5.09 -2.37
N ARG A 325 -6.42 4.67 -2.51
CA ARG A 325 -6.98 3.61 -1.68
C ARG A 325 -7.82 2.64 -2.49
N VAL A 326 -7.72 1.39 -2.13
CA VAL A 326 -8.56 0.30 -2.63
C VAL A 326 -9.26 -0.33 -1.44
N SER A 327 -10.58 -0.40 -1.51
CA SER A 327 -11.38 -1.17 -0.55
C SER A 327 -12.09 -2.30 -1.26
N TYR A 328 -11.76 -3.52 -0.89
CA TYR A 328 -12.59 -4.69 -1.14
C TYR A 328 -13.80 -4.68 -0.21
N GLN A 329 -14.66 -5.69 -0.31
CA GLN A 329 -15.83 -5.81 0.56
C GLN A 329 -15.41 -5.76 2.05
N VAL A 330 -16.19 -5.02 2.84
CA VAL A 330 -16.08 -4.94 4.31
C VAL A 330 -17.42 -5.27 4.95
N SER A 331 -17.40 -5.57 6.25
CA SER A 331 -18.60 -6.04 6.97
C SER A 331 -19.53 -4.90 7.36
N ALA A 332 -18.99 -3.69 7.64
CA ALA A 332 -19.76 -2.59 8.16
C ALA A 332 -19.53 -1.27 7.40
N ARG A 333 -20.53 -0.38 7.45
CA ARG A 333 -20.42 0.99 6.91
C ARG A 333 -19.30 1.79 7.60
N ALA A 334 -19.06 1.52 8.88
CA ALA A 334 -17.98 2.16 9.63
C ALA A 334 -16.62 1.83 9.01
N ASP A 335 -16.38 0.56 8.65
CA ASP A 335 -15.14 0.09 8.04
C ASP A 335 -14.89 0.78 6.69
N SER A 336 -15.93 0.90 5.86
CA SER A 336 -15.84 1.64 4.59
C SER A 336 -15.41 3.10 4.80
N ARG A 337 -15.94 3.76 5.82
CA ARG A 337 -15.55 5.14 6.18
C ARG A 337 -14.11 5.22 6.69
N VAL A 338 -13.66 4.24 7.46
CA VAL A 338 -12.26 4.19 7.94
C VAL A 338 -11.30 4.14 6.75
N ILE A 339 -11.61 3.34 5.71
CA ILE A 339 -10.73 3.17 4.55
C ILE A 339 -10.86 4.34 3.57
N LEU A 340 -12.10 4.64 3.14
CA LEU A 340 -12.38 5.49 1.98
C LEU A 340 -12.86 6.90 2.35
N ASP A 341 -13.12 7.17 3.63
CA ASP A 341 -13.85 8.36 4.12
C ASP A 341 -15.30 8.44 3.59
N LEU A 342 -15.74 7.40 2.87
CA LEU A 342 -17.06 7.27 2.22
C LEU A 342 -17.65 5.89 2.51
N GLN A 343 -18.97 5.77 2.41
CA GLN A 343 -19.69 4.49 2.46
C GLN A 343 -19.70 3.84 1.08
N GLY A 344 -19.93 2.53 1.03
CA GLY A 344 -20.16 1.78 -0.19
C GLY A 344 -19.40 0.47 -0.29
N ALA A 345 -18.29 0.31 0.41
CA ALA A 345 -17.54 -0.95 0.40
C ALA A 345 -18.28 -2.09 1.12
N GLU A 346 -19.18 -1.76 2.06
CA GLU A 346 -20.07 -2.74 2.70
C GLU A 346 -21.15 -3.31 1.75
N ARG A 347 -21.32 -2.69 0.58
CA ARG A 347 -22.28 -3.12 -0.44
C ARG A 347 -21.65 -3.87 -1.60
N LEU A 348 -20.36 -4.10 -1.53
CA LEU A 348 -19.63 -4.90 -2.51
C LEU A 348 -19.98 -6.38 -2.38
N LEU A 349 -19.72 -7.13 -3.44
CA LEU A 349 -20.16 -8.51 -3.59
C LEU A 349 -19.11 -9.54 -3.13
N GLY A 350 -17.93 -9.07 -2.71
CA GLY A 350 -16.78 -9.94 -2.45
C GLY A 350 -16.16 -10.51 -3.74
N MET A 351 -15.26 -11.48 -3.59
CA MET A 351 -14.60 -12.17 -4.70
C MET A 351 -13.93 -11.24 -5.73
N GLY A 352 -13.25 -10.21 -5.25
CA GLY A 352 -12.53 -9.25 -6.09
C GLY A 352 -13.30 -7.97 -6.43
N ASP A 353 -14.57 -7.84 -6.07
CA ASP A 353 -15.32 -6.60 -6.22
C ASP A 353 -14.75 -5.52 -5.29
N LEU A 354 -14.35 -4.38 -5.83
CA LEU A 354 -13.63 -3.35 -5.10
C LEU A 354 -14.10 -1.93 -5.45
N LEU A 355 -13.82 -0.99 -4.54
CA LEU A 355 -13.90 0.44 -4.77
C LEU A 355 -12.48 1.02 -4.79
N PHE A 356 -12.15 1.70 -5.86
CA PHE A 356 -10.89 2.41 -6.06
C PHE A 356 -11.07 3.91 -5.89
N LEU A 357 -10.28 4.53 -5.04
CA LEU A 357 -10.15 5.97 -4.86
C LEU A 357 -8.84 6.44 -5.51
N PRO A 358 -8.88 7.00 -6.73
CA PRO A 358 -7.70 7.55 -7.38
C PRO A 358 -7.14 8.77 -6.64
N PRO A 359 -5.84 9.08 -6.79
CA PRO A 359 -5.25 10.26 -6.18
C PRO A 359 -5.86 11.55 -6.77
N GLY A 360 -6.03 12.57 -5.93
CA GLY A 360 -6.52 13.89 -6.37
C GLY A 360 -8.01 13.96 -6.68
N THR A 361 -8.79 12.95 -6.35
CA THR A 361 -10.25 12.94 -6.52
C THR A 361 -10.94 12.34 -5.30
N SER A 362 -12.17 12.75 -5.04
CA SER A 362 -13.07 12.13 -4.06
C SER A 362 -14.05 11.13 -4.69
N ARG A 363 -13.93 10.83 -5.98
CA ARG A 363 -14.87 9.98 -6.71
C ARG A 363 -14.38 8.54 -6.71
N LEU A 364 -15.20 7.66 -6.14
CA LEU A 364 -14.95 6.22 -6.16
C LEU A 364 -15.27 5.61 -7.52
N LYS A 365 -14.37 4.77 -8.01
CA LYS A 365 -14.63 3.86 -9.14
C LYS A 365 -14.89 2.47 -8.61
N ARG A 366 -15.95 1.80 -9.07
CA ARG A 366 -16.15 0.38 -8.82
C ARG A 366 -15.44 -0.42 -9.90
N ILE A 367 -14.64 -1.38 -9.48
CA ILE A 367 -13.82 -2.23 -10.35
C ILE A 367 -14.01 -3.67 -9.89
N HIS A 368 -14.00 -4.60 -10.83
CA HIS A 368 -13.95 -6.03 -10.56
C HIS A 368 -12.51 -6.49 -10.77
N GLY A 369 -11.84 -6.77 -9.66
CA GLY A 369 -10.43 -7.18 -9.61
C GLY A 369 -10.19 -8.46 -10.38
N PRO A 370 -8.99 -8.62 -10.95
CA PRO A 370 -8.66 -9.81 -11.69
C PRO A 370 -8.47 -10.99 -10.74
N PHE A 371 -8.92 -12.14 -11.17
CA PHE A 371 -8.68 -13.41 -10.49
C PHE A 371 -7.40 -14.05 -11.01
N VAL A 372 -6.62 -14.58 -10.10
CA VAL A 372 -5.43 -15.37 -10.36
C VAL A 372 -5.38 -16.51 -9.33
N THR A 373 -4.99 -17.70 -9.75
CA THR A 373 -4.87 -18.87 -8.87
C THR A 373 -3.47 -18.94 -8.26
N GLU A 374 -3.32 -19.70 -7.18
CA GLU A 374 -2.02 -19.96 -6.57
C GLU A 374 -1.06 -20.70 -7.51
N GLU A 375 -1.62 -21.59 -8.36
CA GLU A 375 -0.86 -22.30 -9.38
C GLU A 375 -0.31 -21.35 -10.45
N GLU A 376 -1.08 -20.34 -10.86
CA GLU A 376 -0.61 -19.31 -11.79
C GLU A 376 0.52 -18.47 -11.18
N VAL A 377 0.37 -18.06 -9.91
CA VAL A 377 1.41 -17.36 -9.15
C VAL A 377 2.68 -18.20 -9.08
N THR A 378 2.54 -19.48 -8.75
CA THR A 378 3.67 -20.41 -8.63
C THR A 378 4.37 -20.60 -9.98
N ARG A 379 3.64 -20.77 -11.10
CA ARG A 379 4.25 -20.87 -12.43
C ARG A 379 5.10 -19.66 -12.79
N VAL A 380 4.62 -18.46 -12.45
CA VAL A 380 5.38 -17.22 -12.71
C VAL A 380 6.58 -17.08 -11.78
N ALA A 381 6.43 -17.43 -10.51
CA ALA A 381 7.54 -17.41 -9.54
C ALA A 381 8.65 -18.40 -9.97
N GLU A 382 8.30 -19.63 -10.35
CA GLU A 382 9.25 -20.63 -10.82
C GLU A 382 9.95 -20.19 -12.13
N PHE A 383 9.23 -19.57 -13.05
CA PHE A 383 9.84 -19.00 -14.27
C PHE A 383 10.97 -18.01 -13.93
N TRP A 384 10.78 -17.16 -12.91
CA TRP A 384 11.80 -16.22 -12.48
C TRP A 384 12.97 -16.91 -11.73
N LYS A 385 12.69 -17.88 -10.86
CA LYS A 385 13.70 -18.66 -10.11
C LYS A 385 14.63 -19.43 -11.04
N LEU A 386 14.11 -19.93 -12.17
CA LEU A 386 14.93 -20.65 -13.18
C LEU A 386 15.95 -19.74 -13.88
N GLN A 387 15.78 -18.41 -13.88
CA GLN A 387 16.69 -17.49 -14.56
C GLN A 387 17.86 -17.07 -13.67
N ALA A 388 17.63 -16.84 -12.37
CA ALA A 388 18.66 -16.47 -11.43
C ALA A 388 18.22 -16.65 -9.99
N THR A 389 19.16 -16.82 -9.07
CA THR A 389 18.95 -16.73 -7.63
C THR A 389 18.90 -15.26 -7.18
N PRO A 390 18.16 -14.93 -6.13
CA PRO A 390 18.11 -13.57 -5.59
C PRO A 390 19.48 -13.14 -5.04
N LEU A 391 19.83 -11.88 -5.26
CA LEU A 391 20.94 -11.22 -4.62
C LEU A 391 20.40 -10.43 -3.43
N TYR A 392 20.48 -11.01 -2.23
CA TYR A 392 19.97 -10.38 -1.03
C TYR A 392 20.92 -9.29 -0.53
N GLU A 393 20.33 -8.19 -0.05
CA GLU A 393 21.04 -7.11 0.63
C GLU A 393 21.23 -7.47 2.11
N ALA A 394 22.44 -7.36 2.61
CA ALA A 394 22.74 -7.57 4.02
C ALA A 394 22.19 -6.43 4.90
N GLY A 395 21.82 -6.74 6.14
CA GLY A 395 21.46 -5.74 7.15
C GLY A 395 20.05 -5.16 7.04
N ILE A 396 19.16 -5.71 6.19
CA ILE A 396 17.77 -5.22 6.07
C ILE A 396 16.97 -5.48 7.35
N THR A 397 17.16 -6.61 7.99
CA THR A 397 16.47 -7.03 9.22
C THR A 397 17.39 -7.04 10.44
N GLU A 398 18.66 -6.65 10.25
CA GLU A 398 19.60 -6.49 11.34
C GLU A 398 19.46 -5.07 11.90
N LEU A 399 19.25 -4.93 13.18
CA LEU A 399 19.58 -3.69 13.85
C LEU A 399 21.09 -3.52 13.63
N LYS A 400 21.49 -2.70 12.68
CA LYS A 400 22.80 -2.10 12.81
C LYS A 400 22.71 -1.35 14.14
N GLU A 401 23.45 -1.79 15.10
CA GLU A 401 23.83 -1.06 16.29
C GLU A 401 24.57 0.23 15.86
N LEU A 402 23.91 1.07 15.04
CA LEU A 402 24.40 2.40 14.70
C LEU A 402 24.39 3.32 15.92
N ASP A 403 23.80 2.86 17.03
CA ASP A 403 23.91 3.50 18.33
C ASP A 403 25.00 2.88 19.23
N GLU A 404 25.55 1.70 18.91
CA GLU A 404 26.64 1.10 19.69
C GLU A 404 28.03 1.29 19.06
N GLU A 405 28.18 1.39 17.74
CA GLU A 405 29.50 1.68 17.11
C GLU A 405 30.00 3.11 17.36
N VAL A 406 29.13 4.06 17.71
CA VAL A 406 29.55 5.38 18.21
C VAL A 406 29.99 5.30 19.68
N ALA A 407 29.64 4.22 20.40
CA ALA A 407 30.08 3.97 21.76
C ALA A 407 31.42 3.23 21.84
N GLU A 408 31.80 2.46 20.81
CA GLU A 408 33.10 1.77 20.78
C GLU A 408 34.24 2.61 20.19
N ASN A 409 33.96 3.65 19.44
CA ASN A 409 34.99 4.57 18.92
C ASN A 409 35.33 5.73 19.88
N GLY A 410 35.31 5.49 21.19
CA GLY A 410 36.05 6.29 22.17
C GLY A 410 35.88 7.83 22.15
N GLU A 411 35.02 8.41 21.33
CA GLU A 411 34.74 9.83 21.33
C GLU A 411 33.64 10.13 22.36
N ARG A 412 34.05 10.64 23.51
CA ARG A 412 33.15 11.19 24.51
C ARG A 412 32.24 12.23 23.85
N ASP A 413 30.94 12.17 24.20
CA ASP A 413 29.98 13.21 23.73
C ASP A 413 30.58 14.59 23.94
N GLU A 414 30.50 15.47 22.93
CA GLU A 414 31.07 16.83 22.98
C GLU A 414 30.64 17.60 24.24
N LYS A 415 29.44 17.32 24.79
CA LYS A 415 28.91 17.95 26.00
C LYS A 415 29.14 17.12 27.26
N TYR A 416 29.91 16.03 27.19
CA TYR A 416 30.16 15.18 28.34
C TYR A 416 30.91 15.93 29.45
N ALA A 417 31.95 16.71 29.11
CA ALA A 417 32.72 17.50 30.05
C ALA A 417 31.83 18.54 30.74
N ASP A 418 31.01 19.27 29.99
CA ASP A 418 30.05 20.23 30.50
C ASP A 418 29.03 19.58 31.44
N ALA A 419 28.62 18.35 31.10
CA ALA A 419 27.67 17.59 31.92
C ALA A 419 28.29 17.13 33.25
N VAL A 420 29.54 16.66 33.25
CA VAL A 420 30.28 16.29 34.46
C VAL A 420 30.44 17.50 35.40
N GLU A 421 30.81 18.65 34.84
CA GLU A 421 30.96 19.89 35.62
C GLU A 421 29.63 20.34 36.21
N LEU A 422 28.57 20.29 35.42
CA LEU A 422 27.21 20.65 35.85
C LEU A 422 26.69 19.72 36.97
N VAL A 423 26.94 18.40 36.87
CA VAL A 423 26.57 17.42 37.93
C VAL A 423 27.42 17.61 39.17
N ALA A 424 28.70 17.94 39.03
CA ALA A 424 29.59 18.25 40.17
C ALA A 424 29.11 19.49 40.95
N GLU A 425 28.75 20.58 40.23
CA GLU A 425 28.23 21.82 40.81
C GLU A 425 26.86 21.65 41.49
N THR A 426 25.93 21.04 40.75
CA THR A 426 24.52 20.93 41.20
C THR A 426 24.27 19.80 42.16
N ARG A 427 25.21 18.83 42.30
CA ARG A 427 25.08 17.61 43.10
C ARG A 427 23.81 16.82 42.75
N THR A 428 23.34 16.96 41.53
CA THR A 428 22.12 16.31 41.04
C THR A 428 22.41 15.66 39.69
N ALA A 429 22.31 14.31 39.62
CA ALA A 429 22.44 13.57 38.41
C ALA A 429 21.05 13.10 37.94
N SER A 430 20.40 13.91 37.11
CA SER A 430 19.12 13.54 36.51
C SER A 430 19.06 13.89 35.03
N ILE A 431 18.43 13.00 34.25
CA ILE A 431 18.23 13.18 32.81
C ILE A 431 17.52 14.51 32.52
N SER A 432 16.46 14.83 33.28
CA SER A 432 15.68 16.05 33.11
C SER A 432 16.49 17.33 33.37
N MET A 433 17.45 17.27 34.31
CA MET A 433 18.34 18.42 34.60
C MET A 433 19.31 18.64 33.43
N LEU A 434 19.96 17.59 32.92
CA LEU A 434 20.87 17.68 31.77
C LEU A 434 20.15 18.16 30.52
N GLN A 435 18.94 17.64 30.24
CA GLN A 435 18.14 18.10 29.11
C GLN A 435 17.92 19.63 29.16
N ARG A 436 17.49 20.16 30.30
CA ARG A 436 17.17 21.57 30.45
C ARG A 436 18.39 22.47 30.41
N ARG A 437 19.48 22.07 31.07
CA ARG A 437 20.69 22.92 31.20
C ARG A 437 21.57 22.87 29.95
N LEU A 438 21.75 21.69 29.37
CA LEU A 438 22.62 21.52 28.20
C LEU A 438 21.85 21.59 26.87
N ARG A 439 20.51 21.72 26.92
CA ARG A 439 19.61 21.76 25.75
C ARG A 439 19.82 20.56 24.83
N VAL A 440 19.87 19.35 25.39
CA VAL A 440 20.05 18.09 24.67
C VAL A 440 18.77 17.25 24.72
N GLY A 441 18.57 16.35 23.75
CA GLY A 441 17.44 15.43 23.76
C GLY A 441 17.53 14.38 24.88
N TYR A 442 16.41 13.71 25.19
CA TYR A 442 16.31 12.72 26.28
C TYR A 442 17.36 11.62 26.15
N ASN A 443 17.46 10.99 24.96
CA ASN A 443 18.39 9.87 24.72
C ASN A 443 19.87 10.27 24.88
N ARG A 444 20.21 11.50 24.47
CA ARG A 444 21.59 12.03 24.63
C ARG A 444 21.89 12.31 26.10
N ALA A 445 20.95 12.88 26.86
CA ALA A 445 21.09 13.12 28.29
C ALA A 445 21.16 11.80 29.09
N ALA A 446 20.38 10.78 28.69
CA ALA A 446 20.40 9.46 29.31
C ALA A 446 21.77 8.79 29.13
N ARG A 447 22.29 8.75 27.88
CA ARG A 447 23.63 8.19 27.59
C ARG A 447 24.75 8.90 28.36
N ILE A 448 24.72 10.21 28.47
CA ILE A 448 25.69 10.96 29.26
C ILE A 448 25.71 10.49 30.73
N ILE A 449 24.54 10.32 31.34
CA ILE A 449 24.42 9.85 32.72
C ILE A 449 24.85 8.38 32.85
N GLU A 450 24.51 7.51 31.91
CA GLU A 450 24.93 6.10 31.89
C GLU A 450 26.47 5.97 31.75
N THR A 451 27.08 6.85 30.95
CA THR A 451 28.56 6.90 30.85
C THR A 451 29.17 7.34 32.19
N MET A 452 28.58 8.36 32.86
CA MET A 452 29.03 8.75 34.20
C MET A 452 28.87 7.64 35.25
N GLU A 453 27.83 6.82 35.13
CA GLU A 453 27.60 5.66 36.01
C GLU A 453 28.66 4.59 35.76
N LYS A 454 28.96 4.25 34.49
CA LYS A 454 30.02 3.31 34.11
C LYS A 454 31.39 3.79 34.58
N GLU A 455 31.65 5.08 34.55
CA GLU A 455 32.90 5.68 35.04
C GLU A 455 32.93 5.86 36.57
N GLY A 456 31.84 5.48 37.30
CA GLY A 456 31.78 5.58 38.74
C GLY A 456 31.66 7.02 39.28
N LEU A 457 31.25 7.97 38.43
CA LEU A 457 31.04 9.36 38.83
C LEU A 457 29.67 9.61 39.46
N VAL A 458 28.72 8.76 39.16
CA VAL A 458 27.36 8.76 39.76
C VAL A 458 26.92 7.34 40.08
N GLY A 459 26.03 7.21 41.10
CA GLY A 459 25.50 5.93 41.52
C GLY A 459 24.41 5.37 40.59
N PRO A 460 24.05 4.07 40.73
CA PRO A 460 23.01 3.42 39.95
C PRO A 460 21.63 4.03 40.23
N SER A 461 20.74 3.91 39.23
CA SER A 461 19.35 4.36 39.35
C SER A 461 18.52 3.31 40.11
N ASP A 462 17.84 3.73 41.17
CA ASP A 462 16.83 2.91 41.88
C ASP A 462 15.39 3.21 41.37
N GLY A 463 15.25 4.05 40.34
CA GLY A 463 13.95 4.40 39.73
C GLY A 463 13.10 5.40 40.50
N ILE A 464 13.42 5.74 41.76
CA ILE A 464 12.61 6.57 42.66
C ILE A 464 13.38 7.79 43.17
N LYS A 465 14.67 7.67 43.47
CA LYS A 465 15.50 8.74 44.04
C LYS A 465 16.51 9.26 43.01
N ALA A 466 16.94 10.53 43.24
CA ALA A 466 18.04 11.09 42.48
C ALA A 466 19.32 10.26 42.72
N ARG A 467 20.10 9.98 41.67
CA ARG A 467 21.36 9.22 41.74
C ARG A 467 22.35 9.93 42.63
N GLU A 468 23.11 9.20 43.45
CA GLU A 468 24.20 9.74 44.24
C GLU A 468 25.33 10.26 43.33
N VAL A 469 25.99 11.34 43.75
CA VAL A 469 27.07 11.96 42.94
C VAL A 469 28.38 11.77 43.70
N TYR A 470 29.32 11.05 43.08
CA TYR A 470 30.62 10.70 43.65
C TYR A 470 31.76 11.63 43.21
N ILE A 471 31.45 12.57 42.29
CA ILE A 471 32.41 13.56 41.79
C ILE A 471 32.91 14.46 42.95
N PRO A 472 34.25 14.61 43.16
CA PRO A 472 34.76 15.49 44.22
C PRO A 472 34.35 16.95 43.96
N ARG A 473 34.12 17.69 45.05
CA ARG A 473 33.97 19.15 44.94
C ARG A 473 35.33 19.75 44.54
N ARG A 474 35.35 20.52 43.44
CA ARG A 474 36.45 21.40 43.16
C ARG A 474 36.44 22.62 44.08
#